data_e36f6a6edc5bf39fd789a018c55eff68
#
_entry.id   e36f6a6edc5bf39fd789a018c55eff68
#
_cell.length_a   1.000
_cell.length_b   1.000
_cell.length_c   1.000
_cell.angle_alpha   90.00
_cell.angle_beta   90.00
_cell.angle_gamma   90.00
#
_symmetry.space_group_name_H-M   'P 1'
#
loop_
_entity.id
_entity.type
_entity.pdbx_description
1 polymer ?
#
loop_
_entity_poly.entity_id
_entity_poly.type
_entity_poly.pdbx_seq_one_letter_code
_entity_poly.pdbx_strand_id
1 'polypeptide(L)'
;MVLAAVPLLFALSPSLSSAAILPAACTTFVDVTVVPMDRERLLPHTTVLVRDGRISEVMPAASAVVPKDCTRIDGRHRFLIPGLVDTHAHLFGYMRGGADDIEVEKQILRLFLANGVTTIAVMEGTPAILSLRDDLLHDRVLGPRIYSAGRLIQMPNSGAPPGRRTFTTPADVRAEVIAEKRAGYDFIKVHGDLPAETYAALLETARQQDIRVVGHVPNNLGIDAALTGGQSMITHAESYLDSYFRFNRDLPTDSVEIDSMVRAISVRTARAGTWVQPTLSVFRQIVNQIADFHSLTDRPEMRYMPPASITDWYPPINPYLRNWTVRDLPELNAQYSIMRRLVRGLRDAGVPLLAGTDDMVPVQLPGYSMRNELEQLNEAGLTPFEALQAATSNPARFLGSTDNAGTVVAGKTADLVLLDANPLDDINNAFRQDGVMLRGRWFPEAVLQRALTQQRKHATPGTHSPS
;
A
#
# COMPACT_ATOMS: atom_id res chain seq x y z
N MET A 1 7.70 2.20 -67.85
CA MET A 1 7.28 1.51 -66.64
C MET A 1 7.30 2.52 -65.48
N VAL A 2 6.14 3.00 -65.11
CA VAL A 2 5.97 4.00 -64.05
C VAL A 2 5.61 3.24 -62.78
N LEU A 3 6.49 3.27 -61.78
CA LEU A 3 6.17 2.72 -60.43
C LEU A 3 5.33 3.75 -59.65
N ALA A 4 4.10 3.40 -59.36
CA ALA A 4 3.23 4.15 -58.47
C ALA A 4 3.63 3.85 -57.01
N ALA A 5 3.99 4.89 -56.28
CA ALA A 5 4.20 4.83 -54.84
C ALA A 5 2.82 4.89 -54.12
N VAL A 6 2.51 3.87 -53.32
CA VAL A 6 1.34 3.82 -52.43
C VAL A 6 1.75 4.49 -51.12
N PRO A 7 1.03 5.51 -50.63
CA PRO A 7 1.30 6.07 -49.30
C PRO A 7 0.75 5.16 -48.22
N LEU A 8 1.62 4.67 -47.32
CA LEU A 8 1.22 4.03 -46.06
C LEU A 8 0.59 5.10 -45.15
N LEU A 9 -0.72 5.06 -44.99
CA LEU A 9 -1.41 5.78 -43.94
C LEU A 9 -1.08 5.10 -42.61
N PHE A 10 -0.22 5.70 -41.81
CA PHE A 10 -0.11 5.39 -40.40
C PHE A 10 -1.38 5.85 -39.71
N ALA A 11 -2.25 4.91 -39.34
CA ALA A 11 -3.36 5.15 -38.42
C ALA A 11 -2.76 5.44 -37.03
N LEU A 12 -2.75 6.70 -36.66
CA LEU A 12 -2.51 7.14 -35.28
C LEU A 12 -3.63 6.61 -34.40
N SER A 13 -3.39 5.53 -33.68
CA SER A 13 -4.27 5.06 -32.60
C SER A 13 -4.34 6.16 -31.54
N PRO A 14 -5.53 6.52 -31.04
CA PRO A 14 -5.64 7.49 -29.97
C PRO A 14 -5.07 6.85 -28.68
N SER A 15 -3.81 7.15 -28.38
CA SER A 15 -3.31 7.04 -27.02
C SER A 15 -4.27 7.81 -26.11
N LEU A 16 -4.51 7.34 -24.87
CA LEU A 16 -5.16 8.13 -23.84
C LEU A 16 -4.30 9.39 -23.60
N SER A 17 -4.46 10.35 -24.51
CA SER A 17 -3.87 11.65 -24.41
C SER A 17 -4.39 12.29 -23.15
N SER A 18 -3.51 12.83 -22.35
CA SER A 18 -3.76 13.67 -21.18
C SER A 18 -4.81 14.77 -21.40
N ALA A 19 -5.18 15.06 -22.62
CA ALA A 19 -6.13 16.09 -23.01
C ALA A 19 -7.63 15.74 -22.83
N ALA A 20 -7.98 14.47 -22.54
CA ALA A 20 -9.38 14.05 -22.52
C ALA A 20 -10.05 14.03 -21.15
N ILE A 21 -9.30 14.30 -20.05
CA ILE A 21 -9.87 14.28 -18.70
C ILE A 21 -9.43 15.55 -17.96
N LEU A 22 -9.87 16.70 -18.42
CA LEU A 22 -9.86 17.91 -17.58
C LEU A 22 -10.73 17.62 -16.35
N PRO A 23 -10.30 17.96 -15.14
CA PRO A 23 -11.19 17.87 -13.98
C PRO A 23 -12.44 18.66 -14.31
N ALA A 24 -13.62 18.04 -14.13
CA ALA A 24 -14.84 18.82 -14.13
C ALA A 24 -14.66 19.87 -13.02
N ALA A 25 -14.86 21.14 -13.34
CA ALA A 25 -14.75 22.22 -12.35
C ALA A 25 -15.63 21.95 -11.13
N CYS A 26 -16.67 21.13 -11.33
CA CYS A 26 -17.58 20.68 -10.29
C CYS A 26 -18.08 19.26 -10.55
N THR A 27 -18.09 18.41 -9.52
CA THR A 27 -18.72 17.09 -9.51
C THR A 27 -19.55 16.91 -8.25
N THR A 28 -20.69 16.26 -8.35
CA THR A 28 -21.59 16.03 -7.21
C THR A 28 -22.03 14.58 -7.17
N PHE A 29 -21.84 13.91 -6.03
CA PHE A 29 -22.48 12.64 -5.71
C PHE A 29 -23.84 12.94 -5.08
N VAL A 30 -24.90 12.53 -5.75
CA VAL A 30 -26.28 12.88 -5.35
C VAL A 30 -26.94 11.71 -4.65
N ASP A 31 -27.44 11.94 -3.43
CA ASP A 31 -28.20 10.97 -2.63
C ASP A 31 -27.43 9.67 -2.34
N VAL A 32 -26.19 9.81 -1.87
CA VAL A 32 -25.28 8.71 -1.51
C VAL A 32 -25.31 8.45 0.01
N THR A 33 -25.00 7.24 0.46
CA THR A 33 -24.67 6.97 1.85
C THR A 33 -23.18 7.21 2.06
N VAL A 34 -22.80 8.20 2.84
CA VAL A 34 -21.40 8.47 3.16
C VAL A 34 -20.95 7.67 4.38
N VAL A 35 -19.79 6.99 4.28
CA VAL A 35 -19.03 6.43 5.39
C VAL A 35 -17.85 7.38 5.65
N PRO A 36 -17.98 8.35 6.56
CA PRO A 36 -17.06 9.49 6.62
C PRO A 36 -15.67 9.13 7.18
N MET A 37 -15.51 8.01 7.86
CA MET A 37 -14.29 7.52 8.50
C MET A 37 -13.72 8.44 9.61
N ASP A 38 -14.47 9.44 10.07
CA ASP A 38 -14.17 10.23 11.27
C ASP A 38 -14.53 9.45 12.58
N ARG A 39 -15.59 8.66 12.51
CA ARG A 39 -16.05 7.67 13.50
C ARG A 39 -16.94 6.65 12.81
N GLU A 40 -17.25 5.56 13.48
CA GLU A 40 -18.15 4.51 12.98
C GLU A 40 -19.58 5.05 12.87
N ARG A 41 -20.01 5.35 11.65
CA ARG A 41 -21.36 5.80 11.31
C ARG A 41 -21.61 5.81 9.82
N LEU A 42 -22.89 5.83 9.47
CA LEU A 42 -23.37 6.08 8.12
C LEU A 42 -24.09 7.43 8.07
N LEU A 43 -23.91 8.18 7.00
CA LEU A 43 -24.70 9.37 6.67
C LEU A 43 -25.52 9.05 5.43
N PRO A 44 -26.73 8.50 5.59
CA PRO A 44 -27.61 8.18 4.46
C PRO A 44 -28.16 9.46 3.82
N HIS A 45 -28.63 9.33 2.59
CA HIS A 45 -29.25 10.43 1.85
C HIS A 45 -28.43 11.72 1.88
N THR A 46 -27.15 11.60 1.56
CA THR A 46 -26.19 12.71 1.59
C THR A 46 -25.79 13.10 0.17
N THR A 47 -25.66 14.39 -0.08
CA THR A 47 -25.07 14.93 -1.30
C THR A 47 -23.67 15.46 -0.98
N VAL A 48 -22.68 15.05 -1.76
CA VAL A 48 -21.29 15.49 -1.63
C VAL A 48 -20.90 16.29 -2.85
N LEU A 49 -20.60 17.58 -2.64
CA LEU A 49 -20.17 18.51 -3.67
C LEU A 49 -18.64 18.60 -3.69
N VAL A 50 -18.06 18.45 -4.88
CA VAL A 50 -16.62 18.57 -5.10
C VAL A 50 -16.34 19.70 -6.08
N ARG A 51 -15.47 20.64 -5.69
CA ARG A 51 -14.96 21.75 -6.52
C ARG A 51 -13.46 21.84 -6.41
N ASP A 52 -12.79 22.14 -7.50
CA ASP A 52 -11.36 22.40 -7.56
C ASP A 52 -10.52 21.33 -6.84
N GLY A 53 -10.91 20.06 -7.01
CA GLY A 53 -10.22 18.92 -6.41
C GLY A 53 -10.50 18.70 -4.92
N ARG A 54 -11.40 19.46 -4.30
CA ARG A 54 -11.74 19.38 -2.87
C ARG A 54 -13.22 19.11 -2.64
N ILE A 55 -13.52 18.44 -1.54
CA ILE A 55 -14.89 18.32 -1.02
C ILE A 55 -15.28 19.71 -0.51
N SER A 56 -16.17 20.37 -1.23
CA SER A 56 -16.64 21.71 -0.80
C SER A 56 -17.76 21.62 0.23
N GLU A 57 -18.68 20.64 0.06
CA GLU A 57 -19.82 20.50 0.95
C GLU A 57 -20.22 19.03 1.10
N VAL A 58 -20.73 18.70 2.29
CA VAL A 58 -21.38 17.41 2.62
C VAL A 58 -22.70 17.77 3.30
N MET A 59 -23.84 17.52 2.65
CA MET A 59 -25.13 18.02 3.10
C MET A 59 -26.25 17.00 2.88
N PRO A 60 -27.37 17.08 3.61
CA PRO A 60 -28.53 16.22 3.35
C PRO A 60 -29.07 16.40 1.92
N ALA A 61 -29.37 15.32 1.22
CA ALA A 61 -29.82 15.35 -0.17
C ALA A 61 -31.12 16.15 -0.34
N ALA A 62 -32.01 16.13 0.65
CA ALA A 62 -33.29 16.86 0.62
C ALA A 62 -33.14 18.39 0.58
N SER A 63 -32.05 18.94 1.09
CA SER A 63 -31.75 20.37 1.12
C SER A 63 -30.65 20.78 0.12
N ALA A 64 -30.07 19.82 -0.60
CA ALA A 64 -28.96 20.09 -1.50
C ALA A 64 -29.38 20.85 -2.77
N VAL A 65 -28.71 21.96 -3.00
CA VAL A 65 -28.82 22.69 -4.27
C VAL A 65 -27.64 22.34 -5.15
N VAL A 66 -27.84 21.44 -6.11
CA VAL A 66 -26.78 21.02 -7.02
C VAL A 66 -26.67 22.05 -8.15
N PRO A 67 -25.50 22.72 -8.28
CA PRO A 67 -25.26 23.68 -9.36
C PRO A 67 -25.42 23.04 -10.74
N LYS A 68 -25.89 23.83 -11.71
CA LYS A 68 -26.18 23.32 -13.07
C LYS A 68 -24.93 22.96 -13.87
N ASP A 69 -23.79 23.54 -13.51
CA ASP A 69 -22.45 23.32 -14.10
C ASP A 69 -21.76 22.09 -13.56
N CYS A 70 -22.32 21.44 -12.54
CA CYS A 70 -21.73 20.24 -11.94
C CYS A 70 -22.11 18.96 -12.69
N THR A 71 -21.11 18.11 -12.89
CA THR A 71 -21.35 16.72 -13.30
C THR A 71 -22.01 15.98 -12.13
N ARG A 72 -23.14 15.31 -12.41
CA ARG A 72 -23.90 14.57 -11.41
C ARG A 72 -23.59 13.08 -11.50
N ILE A 73 -23.25 12.49 -10.35
CA ILE A 73 -23.07 11.05 -10.17
C ILE A 73 -24.23 10.57 -9.29
N ASP A 74 -24.99 9.59 -9.77
CA ASP A 74 -26.09 8.99 -9.01
C ASP A 74 -25.49 8.15 -7.86
N GLY A 75 -25.79 8.54 -6.62
CA GLY A 75 -25.33 7.88 -5.42
C GLY A 75 -26.37 6.98 -4.74
N ARG A 76 -27.58 6.88 -5.29
CA ARG A 76 -28.68 6.10 -4.69
C ARG A 76 -28.29 4.64 -4.53
N HIS A 77 -28.50 4.12 -3.32
CA HIS A 77 -28.13 2.75 -2.92
C HIS A 77 -26.62 2.45 -2.96
N ARG A 78 -25.76 3.49 -2.97
CA ARG A 78 -24.32 3.40 -3.02
C ARG A 78 -23.68 4.01 -1.80
N PHE A 79 -22.41 3.67 -1.59
CA PHE A 79 -21.62 4.09 -0.43
C PHE A 79 -20.38 4.85 -0.88
N LEU A 80 -20.09 5.96 -0.22
CA LEU A 80 -18.92 6.79 -0.53
C LEU A 80 -17.95 6.76 0.65
N ILE A 81 -16.72 6.30 0.39
CA ILE A 81 -15.63 6.25 1.36
C ILE A 81 -14.47 7.14 0.90
N PRO A 82 -13.52 7.51 1.80
CA PRO A 82 -12.24 8.06 1.37
C PRO A 82 -11.48 7.06 0.49
N GLY A 83 -10.62 7.55 -0.39
CA GLY A 83 -9.68 6.70 -1.11
C GLY A 83 -8.79 5.91 -0.17
N LEU A 84 -8.51 4.66 -0.53
CA LEU A 84 -7.67 3.75 0.24
C LEU A 84 -6.19 4.18 0.16
N VAL A 85 -5.46 3.85 1.20
CA VAL A 85 -4.02 4.10 1.32
C VAL A 85 -3.32 2.77 1.56
N ASP A 86 -2.40 2.42 0.66
CA ASP A 86 -1.45 1.33 0.89
C ASP A 86 -0.17 1.91 1.50
N THR A 87 0.07 1.58 2.77
CA THR A 87 1.21 2.12 3.48
C THR A 87 2.50 1.31 3.31
N HIS A 88 2.47 0.25 2.48
CA HIS A 88 3.65 -0.55 2.14
C HIS A 88 3.61 -1.01 0.69
N ALA A 89 4.16 -0.22 -0.18
CA ALA A 89 4.29 -0.50 -1.59
C ALA A 89 5.75 -0.52 -2.04
N HIS A 90 6.03 -1.21 -3.13
CA HIS A 90 7.30 -1.19 -3.82
C HIS A 90 7.13 -0.87 -5.30
N LEU A 91 8.04 -0.08 -5.84
CA LEU A 91 8.12 0.31 -7.24
C LEU A 91 9.55 0.08 -7.76
N PHE A 92 9.75 0.19 -9.09
CA PHE A 92 11.06 0.07 -9.76
C PHE A 92 11.80 -1.25 -9.49
N GLY A 93 11.12 -2.36 -9.73
CA GLY A 93 11.75 -3.68 -9.75
C GLY A 93 12.44 -4.04 -8.44
N TYR A 94 11.75 -3.88 -7.33
CA TYR A 94 12.22 -4.08 -5.95
C TYR A 94 13.19 -5.26 -5.79
N MET A 95 12.87 -6.42 -6.36
CA MET A 95 13.70 -7.63 -6.23
C MET A 95 14.93 -7.67 -7.15
N ARG A 96 15.03 -6.80 -8.14
CA ARG A 96 16.05 -6.87 -9.20
C ARG A 96 17.13 -5.80 -9.13
N GLY A 97 17.06 -4.88 -8.15
CA GLY A 97 17.93 -3.69 -8.20
C GLY A 97 17.64 -2.79 -9.42
N GLY A 98 16.39 -2.72 -9.77
CA GLY A 98 15.65 -2.23 -10.88
C GLY A 98 16.33 -1.35 -11.92
N ALA A 99 16.21 -1.70 -13.17
CA ALA A 99 16.19 -0.69 -14.22
C ALA A 99 14.89 0.11 -14.06
N ASP A 100 15.01 1.44 -13.92
CA ASP A 100 13.89 2.36 -13.79
C ASP A 100 13.09 2.41 -15.12
N ASP A 101 12.20 1.43 -15.35
CA ASP A 101 11.28 1.46 -16.47
C ASP A 101 10.01 2.20 -16.07
N ILE A 102 10.01 3.50 -16.31
CA ILE A 102 8.91 4.41 -15.99
C ILE A 102 7.58 3.98 -16.65
N GLU A 103 7.61 3.31 -17.80
CA GLU A 103 6.38 2.86 -18.45
C GLU A 103 5.79 1.63 -17.74
N VAL A 104 6.62 0.76 -17.19
CA VAL A 104 6.19 -0.34 -16.30
C VAL A 104 5.59 0.24 -15.03
N GLU A 105 6.24 1.23 -14.42
CA GLU A 105 5.72 1.84 -13.19
C GLU A 105 4.39 2.56 -13.40
N LYS A 106 4.21 3.25 -14.52
CA LYS A 106 2.90 3.84 -14.87
C LYS A 106 1.81 2.79 -15.00
N GLN A 107 2.15 1.58 -15.42
CA GLN A 107 1.20 0.47 -15.48
C GLN A 107 0.83 0.00 -14.07
N ILE A 108 1.81 -0.15 -13.20
CA ILE A 108 1.62 -0.53 -11.79
C ILE A 108 0.77 0.51 -11.04
N LEU A 109 1.05 1.80 -11.22
CA LEU A 109 0.27 2.87 -10.60
C LEU A 109 -1.23 2.84 -10.98
N ARG A 110 -1.56 2.42 -12.21
CA ARG A 110 -2.96 2.26 -12.64
C ARG A 110 -3.65 1.09 -11.94
N LEU A 111 -2.91 0.02 -11.57
CA LEU A 111 -3.48 -1.10 -10.80
C LEU A 111 -3.93 -0.64 -9.41
N PHE A 112 -3.11 0.16 -8.72
CA PHE A 112 -3.51 0.77 -7.46
C PHE A 112 -4.80 1.58 -7.60
N LEU A 113 -4.82 2.50 -8.56
CA LEU A 113 -5.97 3.37 -8.77
C LEU A 113 -7.23 2.58 -9.13
N ALA A 114 -7.11 1.54 -9.98
CA ALA A 114 -8.23 0.69 -10.37
C ALA A 114 -8.81 -0.15 -9.20
N ASN A 115 -8.10 -0.23 -8.08
CA ASN A 115 -8.54 -0.89 -6.85
C ASN A 115 -8.86 0.10 -5.72
N GLY A 116 -9.09 1.38 -6.04
CA GLY A 116 -9.48 2.39 -5.06
C GLY A 116 -8.34 2.93 -4.20
N VAL A 117 -7.09 2.53 -4.46
CA VAL A 117 -5.92 3.02 -3.74
C VAL A 117 -5.47 4.34 -4.36
N THR A 118 -5.64 5.43 -3.61
CA THR A 118 -5.36 6.80 -4.06
C THR A 118 -4.07 7.38 -3.48
N THR A 119 -3.46 6.68 -2.53
CA THR A 119 -2.17 7.03 -1.91
C THR A 119 -1.39 5.76 -1.62
N ILE A 120 -0.08 5.80 -1.85
CA ILE A 120 0.85 4.72 -1.50
C ILE A 120 2.05 5.26 -0.72
N ALA A 121 2.62 4.44 0.16
CA ALA A 121 3.91 4.70 0.78
C ALA A 121 4.94 3.67 0.27
N VAL A 122 5.89 4.15 -0.51
CA VAL A 122 6.97 3.33 -1.09
C VAL A 122 8.04 3.12 -0.05
N MET A 123 8.30 1.86 0.31
CA MET A 123 9.18 1.48 1.42
C MET A 123 10.65 1.28 1.03
N GLU A 124 10.96 1.41 -0.24
CA GLU A 124 12.33 1.55 -0.74
C GLU A 124 12.34 2.54 -1.89
N GLY A 125 12.90 3.73 -1.67
CA GLY A 125 12.91 4.81 -2.64
C GLY A 125 14.25 5.01 -3.33
N THR A 126 14.16 5.56 -4.53
CA THR A 126 15.28 6.02 -5.34
C THR A 126 15.02 7.47 -5.78
N PRO A 127 16.00 8.19 -6.33
CA PRO A 127 15.74 9.51 -6.93
C PRO A 127 14.67 9.49 -8.02
N ALA A 128 14.50 8.36 -8.74
CA ALA A 128 13.44 8.20 -9.73
C ALA A 128 12.04 8.22 -9.11
N ILE A 129 11.86 7.66 -7.90
CA ILE A 129 10.60 7.74 -7.15
C ILE A 129 10.26 9.21 -6.81
N LEU A 130 11.25 10.01 -6.41
CA LEU A 130 11.02 11.44 -6.11
C LEU A 130 10.61 12.21 -7.38
N SER A 131 11.21 11.89 -8.52
CA SER A 131 10.83 12.45 -9.83
C SER A 131 9.42 12.03 -10.23
N LEU A 132 9.09 10.75 -10.08
CA LEU A 132 7.75 10.23 -10.35
C LEU A 132 6.69 10.86 -9.44
N ARG A 133 7.01 11.06 -8.14
CA ARG A 133 6.15 11.78 -7.20
C ARG A 133 5.84 13.20 -7.69
N ASP A 134 6.85 13.91 -8.21
CA ASP A 134 6.67 15.25 -8.78
C ASP A 134 5.79 15.22 -10.02
N ASP A 135 5.97 14.23 -10.90
CA ASP A 135 5.12 14.02 -12.08
C ASP A 135 3.65 13.77 -11.71
N LEU A 136 3.41 12.98 -10.67
CA LEU A 136 2.06 12.69 -10.16
C LEU A 136 1.41 13.93 -9.52
N LEU A 137 2.20 14.74 -8.79
CA LEU A 137 1.71 15.98 -8.17
C LEU A 137 1.28 17.02 -9.19
N HIS A 138 1.95 17.04 -10.35
CA HIS A 138 1.67 17.98 -11.44
C HIS A 138 0.78 17.39 -12.55
N ASP A 139 0.10 16.26 -12.28
CA ASP A 139 -0.77 15.56 -13.24
C ASP A 139 -0.11 15.18 -14.59
N ARG A 140 1.24 15.09 -14.63
CA ARG A 140 1.98 14.59 -15.80
C ARG A 140 1.86 13.08 -15.95
N VAL A 141 1.63 12.38 -14.84
CA VAL A 141 1.35 10.95 -14.76
C VAL A 141 0.08 10.73 -13.95
N LEU A 142 -0.76 9.78 -14.36
CA LEU A 142 -1.95 9.37 -13.61
C LEU A 142 -1.59 8.23 -12.64
N GLY A 143 -1.87 8.43 -11.36
CA GLY A 143 -1.67 7.43 -10.32
C GLY A 143 -1.89 7.98 -8.92
N PRO A 144 -1.76 7.14 -7.90
CA PRO A 144 -1.91 7.52 -6.49
C PRO A 144 -0.83 8.55 -6.07
N ARG A 145 -1.10 9.26 -5.00
CA ARG A 145 -0.10 10.08 -4.31
C ARG A 145 1.00 9.18 -3.75
N ILE A 146 2.27 9.60 -3.84
CA ILE A 146 3.41 8.86 -3.29
C ILE A 146 3.96 9.57 -2.06
N TYR A 147 4.13 8.82 -0.97
CA TYR A 147 5.09 9.04 0.10
C TYR A 147 6.22 8.03 -0.06
N SER A 148 7.45 8.34 0.34
CA SER A 148 8.57 7.44 0.08
C SER A 148 9.58 7.43 1.22
N ALA A 149 10.00 6.23 1.63
CA ALA A 149 11.27 6.06 2.33
C ALA A 149 12.44 6.30 1.35
N GLY A 150 13.63 6.49 1.88
CA GLY A 150 14.84 6.44 1.12
C GLY A 150 15.35 5.02 0.92
N ARG A 151 16.65 4.81 1.05
CA ARG A 151 17.28 3.50 0.91
C ARG A 151 16.97 2.59 2.09
N LEU A 152 17.08 1.29 1.89
CA LEU A 152 17.03 0.33 3.00
C LEU A 152 18.28 0.47 3.87
N ILE A 153 18.08 0.63 5.18
CA ILE A 153 19.16 0.70 6.17
C ILE A 153 19.34 -0.68 6.78
N GLN A 154 20.50 -1.26 6.57
CA GLN A 154 20.87 -2.62 7.01
C GLN A 154 22.39 -2.81 7.02
N MET A 155 22.89 -3.81 7.77
CA MET A 155 24.30 -4.20 7.74
C MET A 155 24.58 -5.21 6.60
N PRO A 156 25.86 -5.46 6.26
CA PRO A 156 26.22 -6.54 5.33
C PRO A 156 25.65 -7.89 5.78
N ASN A 157 25.29 -8.74 4.81
CA ASN A 157 24.81 -10.12 5.03
C ASN A 157 23.43 -10.25 5.72
N SER A 158 22.67 -9.18 5.86
CA SER A 158 21.29 -9.21 6.38
C SER A 158 20.24 -9.50 5.29
N GLY A 159 20.57 -10.34 4.30
CA GLY A 159 19.64 -10.74 3.23
C GLY A 159 19.51 -9.76 2.08
N ALA A 160 20.30 -8.69 2.06
CA ALA A 160 20.26 -7.70 0.99
C ALA A 160 20.67 -8.28 -0.37
N PRO A 161 19.98 -7.92 -1.44
CA PRO A 161 20.49 -8.14 -2.79
C PRO A 161 21.89 -7.52 -2.99
N PRO A 162 22.73 -8.14 -3.83
CA PRO A 162 24.04 -7.60 -4.16
C PRO A 162 23.97 -6.15 -4.67
N GLY A 163 24.94 -5.32 -4.25
CA GLY A 163 25.07 -3.93 -4.70
C GLY A 163 24.29 -2.90 -3.88
N ARG A 164 23.49 -3.29 -2.89
CA ARG A 164 22.87 -2.34 -1.96
C ARG A 164 23.88 -1.82 -0.94
N ARG A 165 23.79 -0.52 -0.63
CA ARG A 165 24.63 0.10 0.40
C ARG A 165 24.30 -0.46 1.78
N THR A 166 25.33 -0.67 2.58
CA THR A 166 25.19 -1.19 3.94
C THR A 166 25.78 -0.21 4.95
N PHE A 167 25.32 -0.30 6.20
CA PHE A 167 25.64 0.66 7.26
C PHE A 167 26.14 -0.09 8.49
N THR A 168 27.36 0.18 8.89
CA THR A 168 28.00 -0.51 10.02
C THR A 168 28.45 0.45 11.12
N THR A 169 28.53 1.75 10.84
CA THR A 169 28.99 2.74 11.82
C THR A 169 27.94 3.81 12.12
N PRO A 170 27.96 4.36 13.35
CA PRO A 170 27.11 5.51 13.69
C PRO A 170 27.31 6.73 12.78
N ALA A 171 28.53 6.95 12.29
CA ALA A 171 28.83 8.08 11.42
C ALA A 171 28.14 7.96 10.05
N ASP A 172 28.20 6.76 9.44
CA ASP A 172 27.61 6.50 8.13
C ASP A 172 26.09 6.66 8.17
N VAL A 173 25.44 6.12 9.19
CA VAL A 173 23.97 6.17 9.30
C VAL A 173 23.47 7.57 9.62
N ARG A 174 24.21 8.37 10.43
CA ARG A 174 23.87 9.78 10.64
C ARG A 174 23.94 10.57 9.35
N ALA A 175 24.99 10.38 8.57
CA ALA A 175 25.13 11.04 7.28
C ALA A 175 23.99 10.69 6.31
N GLU A 176 23.59 9.40 6.27
CA GLU A 176 22.50 8.94 5.41
C GLU A 176 21.15 9.54 5.84
N VAL A 177 20.80 9.49 7.12
CA VAL A 177 19.55 10.09 7.63
C VAL A 177 19.44 11.57 7.24
N ILE A 178 20.54 12.33 7.39
CA ILE A 178 20.57 13.76 7.01
C ILE A 178 20.42 13.91 5.49
N ALA A 179 21.07 13.06 4.71
CA ALA A 179 21.01 13.10 3.25
C ALA A 179 19.61 12.78 2.74
N GLU A 180 18.95 11.75 3.27
CA GLU A 180 17.58 11.37 2.87
C GLU A 180 16.57 12.46 3.25
N LYS A 181 16.66 13.03 4.45
CA LYS A 181 15.81 14.18 4.84
C LYS A 181 15.97 15.35 3.88
N ARG A 182 17.21 15.71 3.52
CA ARG A 182 17.51 16.80 2.58
C ARG A 182 17.01 16.51 1.16
N ALA A 183 17.05 15.24 0.74
CA ALA A 183 16.53 14.81 -0.55
C ALA A 183 14.99 14.87 -0.61
N GLY A 184 14.30 14.95 0.53
CA GLY A 184 12.85 15.08 0.62
C GLY A 184 12.14 13.74 0.72
N TYR A 185 12.80 12.68 1.20
CA TYR A 185 12.15 11.45 1.60
C TYR A 185 11.33 11.66 2.88
N ASP A 186 10.26 10.90 3.02
CA ASP A 186 9.29 11.04 4.13
C ASP A 186 9.66 10.17 5.33
N PHE A 187 10.44 9.11 5.11
CA PHE A 187 10.79 8.09 6.12
C PHE A 187 12.23 7.61 5.96
N ILE A 188 12.78 7.09 7.08
CA ILE A 188 13.97 6.23 7.10
C ILE A 188 13.50 4.79 7.25
N LYS A 189 13.86 3.89 6.32
CA LYS A 189 13.45 2.47 6.37
C LYS A 189 14.56 1.58 6.90
N VAL A 190 14.35 0.98 8.07
CA VAL A 190 15.17 -0.12 8.57
C VAL A 190 14.67 -1.43 7.95
N HIS A 191 15.60 -2.24 7.42
CA HIS A 191 15.25 -3.50 6.75
C HIS A 191 15.88 -4.73 7.40
N GLY A 192 17.09 -4.64 7.88
CA GLY A 192 17.80 -5.78 8.45
C GLY A 192 18.55 -5.43 9.73
N ASP A 193 19.41 -6.36 10.16
CA ASP A 193 20.22 -6.20 11.35
C ASP A 193 21.14 -4.98 11.28
N LEU A 194 21.43 -4.43 12.45
CA LEU A 194 22.35 -3.30 12.64
C LEU A 194 23.13 -3.48 13.95
N PRO A 195 24.38 -2.96 14.04
CA PRO A 195 25.05 -2.83 15.34
C PRO A 195 24.23 -1.92 16.27
N ALA A 196 24.19 -2.26 17.57
CA ALA A 196 23.36 -1.54 18.55
C ALA A 196 23.62 -0.03 18.57
N GLU A 197 24.89 0.39 18.54
CA GLU A 197 25.30 1.79 18.51
C GLU A 197 24.88 2.50 17.20
N THR A 198 24.90 1.78 16.07
CA THR A 198 24.48 2.30 14.76
C THR A 198 22.97 2.49 14.75
N TYR A 199 22.20 1.54 15.26
CA TYR A 199 20.73 1.66 15.36
C TYR A 199 20.32 2.78 16.31
N ALA A 200 20.95 2.91 17.47
CA ALA A 200 20.71 4.01 18.40
C ALA A 200 21.01 5.38 17.76
N ALA A 201 22.13 5.49 17.02
CA ALA A 201 22.50 6.71 16.31
C ALA A 201 21.50 7.07 15.18
N LEU A 202 20.96 6.04 14.49
CA LEU A 202 19.89 6.22 13.49
C LEU A 202 18.66 6.84 14.13
N LEU A 203 18.12 6.24 15.19
CA LEU A 203 16.90 6.70 15.87
C LEU A 203 17.07 8.12 16.44
N GLU A 204 18.22 8.39 17.07
CA GLU A 204 18.52 9.71 17.61
C GLU A 204 18.60 10.78 16.51
N THR A 205 19.32 10.49 15.41
CA THR A 205 19.47 11.44 14.31
C THR A 205 18.15 11.68 13.59
N ALA A 206 17.36 10.64 13.37
CA ALA A 206 16.05 10.76 12.76
C ALA A 206 15.12 11.66 13.59
N ARG A 207 15.14 11.51 14.92
CA ARG A 207 14.41 12.40 15.83
C ARG A 207 14.89 13.86 15.75
N GLN A 208 16.21 14.10 15.68
CA GLN A 208 16.79 15.44 15.53
C GLN A 208 16.44 16.09 14.19
N GLN A 209 16.29 15.29 13.13
CA GLN A 209 15.93 15.76 11.79
C GLN A 209 14.42 15.80 11.55
N ASP A 210 13.60 15.45 12.54
CA ASP A 210 12.13 15.33 12.40
C ASP A 210 11.75 14.49 11.18
N ILE A 211 12.30 13.25 11.12
CA ILE A 211 11.95 12.23 10.12
C ILE A 211 11.64 10.92 10.83
N ARG A 212 10.55 10.25 10.42
CA ARG A 212 10.12 9.01 11.06
C ARG A 212 10.98 7.82 10.63
N VAL A 213 11.27 6.94 11.59
CA VAL A 213 11.89 5.64 11.33
C VAL A 213 10.81 4.58 11.26
N VAL A 214 10.80 3.84 10.16
CA VAL A 214 9.83 2.80 9.85
C VAL A 214 10.55 1.51 9.45
N GLY A 215 9.85 0.38 9.45
CA GLY A 215 10.39 -0.86 8.92
C GLY A 215 10.53 -1.97 9.93
N HIS A 216 11.46 -2.90 9.65
CA HIS A 216 11.72 -4.05 10.49
C HIS A 216 12.36 -3.64 11.82
N VAL A 217 12.32 -4.56 12.77
CA VAL A 217 13.15 -4.49 13.97
C VAL A 217 14.45 -5.27 13.68
N PRO A 218 15.65 -4.74 13.96
CA PRO A 218 16.86 -5.53 13.87
C PRO A 218 16.76 -6.76 14.77
N ASN A 219 16.77 -7.98 14.17
CA ASN A 219 16.53 -9.21 14.90
C ASN A 219 17.58 -9.45 15.98
N ASN A 220 18.83 -9.04 15.72
CA ASN A 220 19.93 -9.14 16.67
C ASN A 220 19.77 -8.26 17.93
N LEU A 221 18.87 -7.27 17.94
CA LEU A 221 18.68 -6.36 19.05
C LEU A 221 17.37 -6.62 19.85
N GLY A 222 16.41 -7.32 19.25
CA GLY A 222 15.11 -7.58 19.84
C GLY A 222 14.17 -6.38 19.84
N ILE A 223 12.90 -6.66 20.13
CA ILE A 223 11.80 -5.68 20.04
C ILE A 223 11.98 -4.47 20.97
N ASP A 224 12.63 -4.66 22.11
CA ASP A 224 12.83 -3.60 23.10
C ASP A 224 13.68 -2.45 22.57
N ALA A 225 14.67 -2.75 21.74
CA ALA A 225 15.51 -1.72 21.12
C ALA A 225 14.67 -0.77 20.25
N ALA A 226 13.69 -1.31 19.52
CA ALA A 226 12.78 -0.49 18.69
C ALA A 226 11.80 0.32 19.53
N LEU A 227 11.13 -0.31 20.50
CA LEU A 227 10.12 0.34 21.33
C LEU A 227 10.71 1.42 22.23
N THR A 228 11.84 1.14 22.90
CA THR A 228 12.50 2.12 23.79
C THR A 228 13.28 3.18 23.02
N GLY A 229 13.81 2.83 21.84
CA GLY A 229 14.49 3.78 20.95
C GLY A 229 13.57 4.72 20.19
N GLY A 230 12.26 4.47 20.19
CA GLY A 230 11.25 5.34 19.56
C GLY A 230 11.11 5.14 18.05
N GLN A 231 11.26 3.89 17.54
CA GLN A 231 10.90 3.59 16.15
C GLN A 231 9.42 3.90 15.93
N SER A 232 9.11 4.73 14.95
CA SER A 232 7.77 5.27 14.75
C SER A 232 6.76 4.23 14.27
N MET A 233 7.19 3.26 13.46
CA MET A 233 6.35 2.19 12.94
C MET A 233 7.15 0.90 12.80
N ILE A 234 6.59 -0.19 13.31
CA ILE A 234 7.10 -1.55 13.07
C ILE A 234 6.28 -2.17 11.94
N THR A 235 7.00 -2.61 10.92
CA THR A 235 6.44 -3.28 9.74
C THR A 235 6.50 -4.79 9.93
N HIS A 236 5.50 -5.49 9.43
CA HIS A 236 5.30 -6.93 9.48
C HIS A 236 5.08 -7.47 10.89
N ALA A 237 4.01 -8.22 11.06
CA ALA A 237 3.75 -8.98 12.29
C ALA A 237 4.87 -10.01 12.55
N GLU A 238 5.56 -10.45 11.49
CA GLU A 238 6.74 -11.30 11.53
C GLU A 238 7.90 -10.66 12.32
N SER A 239 8.08 -9.32 12.26
CA SER A 239 9.10 -8.64 13.07
C SER A 239 8.94 -8.92 14.56
N TYR A 240 7.70 -9.08 15.05
CA TYR A 240 7.44 -9.50 16.42
C TYR A 240 7.73 -10.99 16.66
N LEU A 241 7.49 -11.86 15.66
CA LEU A 241 7.86 -13.27 15.79
C LEU A 241 9.36 -13.41 16.07
N ASP A 242 10.18 -12.75 15.25
CA ASP A 242 11.62 -12.89 15.30
C ASP A 242 12.27 -12.13 16.46
N SER A 243 11.83 -10.90 16.71
CA SER A 243 12.44 -10.03 17.70
C SER A 243 11.85 -10.13 19.11
N TYR A 244 10.75 -10.91 19.31
CA TYR A 244 10.12 -11.09 20.60
C TYR A 244 9.71 -12.54 20.89
N PHE A 245 8.85 -13.19 20.07
CA PHE A 245 8.33 -14.53 20.37
C PHE A 245 9.43 -15.61 20.34
N ARG A 246 10.37 -15.53 19.42
CA ARG A 246 11.52 -16.43 19.32
C ARG A 246 12.87 -15.77 19.60
N PHE A 247 12.89 -14.58 20.15
CA PHE A 247 14.15 -13.88 20.46
C PHE A 247 14.94 -14.63 21.56
N ASN A 248 16.06 -15.22 21.17
CA ASN A 248 16.91 -16.08 22.02
C ASN A 248 16.19 -17.30 22.62
N ARG A 249 15.15 -17.81 22.00
CA ARG A 249 14.36 -18.96 22.42
C ARG A 249 13.64 -19.62 21.24
N ASP A 250 13.15 -20.85 21.45
CA ASP A 250 12.23 -21.48 20.49
C ASP A 250 10.87 -20.78 20.49
N LEU A 251 10.16 -20.87 19.35
CA LEU A 251 8.81 -20.33 19.24
C LEU A 251 7.87 -21.05 20.23
N PRO A 252 7.10 -20.33 21.07
CA PRO A 252 6.20 -20.95 22.01
C PRO A 252 5.08 -21.72 21.29
N THR A 253 4.70 -22.87 21.84
CA THR A 253 3.64 -23.74 21.32
C THR A 253 2.42 -23.76 22.24
N ASP A 254 2.59 -23.43 23.53
CA ASP A 254 1.50 -23.36 24.49
C ASP A 254 0.59 -22.14 24.25
N SER A 255 -0.70 -22.37 24.16
CA SER A 255 -1.68 -21.33 23.84
C SER A 255 -1.80 -20.26 24.93
N VAL A 256 -1.67 -20.62 26.20
CA VAL A 256 -1.78 -19.70 27.35
C VAL A 256 -0.53 -18.82 27.41
N GLU A 257 0.65 -19.42 27.16
CA GLU A 257 1.91 -18.68 27.07
C GLU A 257 1.85 -17.66 25.93
N ILE A 258 1.44 -18.08 24.73
CA ILE A 258 1.29 -17.19 23.58
C ILE A 258 0.38 -16.01 23.91
N ASP A 259 -0.82 -16.24 24.50
CA ASP A 259 -1.74 -15.17 24.84
C ASP A 259 -1.18 -14.22 25.90
N SER A 260 -0.42 -14.75 26.86
CA SER A 260 0.28 -13.93 27.85
C SER A 260 1.32 -13.03 27.20
N MET A 261 2.14 -13.59 26.29
CA MET A 261 3.14 -12.84 25.54
C MET A 261 2.49 -11.78 24.63
N VAL A 262 1.41 -12.12 23.93
CA VAL A 262 0.65 -11.18 23.10
C VAL A 262 0.17 -9.99 23.93
N ARG A 263 -0.47 -10.24 25.08
CA ARG A 263 -0.94 -9.14 25.96
C ARG A 263 0.22 -8.27 26.43
N ALA A 264 1.32 -8.89 26.87
CA ALA A 264 2.48 -8.16 27.39
C ALA A 264 3.09 -7.24 26.33
N ILE A 265 3.34 -7.77 25.13
CA ILE A 265 3.97 -6.98 24.07
C ILE A 265 3.04 -5.92 23.50
N SER A 266 1.75 -6.20 23.38
CA SER A 266 0.76 -5.23 22.89
C SER A 266 0.67 -4.00 23.80
N VAL A 267 0.64 -4.20 25.13
CA VAL A 267 0.67 -3.09 26.10
C VAL A 267 1.97 -2.29 26.01
N ARG A 268 3.10 -2.96 25.81
CA ARG A 268 4.41 -2.27 25.65
C ARG A 268 4.45 -1.45 24.38
N THR A 269 3.97 -2.00 23.26
CA THR A 269 3.86 -1.30 21.97
C THR A 269 2.96 -0.07 22.08
N ALA A 270 1.80 -0.21 22.74
CA ALA A 270 0.89 0.91 22.99
C ALA A 270 1.55 2.03 23.83
N ARG A 271 2.26 1.66 24.90
CA ARG A 271 2.98 2.63 25.75
C ARG A 271 4.13 3.35 25.02
N ALA A 272 4.78 2.67 24.07
CA ALA A 272 5.81 3.27 23.24
C ALA A 272 5.24 4.26 22.21
N GLY A 273 3.94 4.23 21.93
CA GLY A 273 3.31 5.04 20.88
C GLY A 273 3.70 4.60 19.47
N THR A 274 4.25 3.40 19.32
CA THR A 274 4.69 2.85 18.04
C THR A 274 3.50 2.35 17.24
N TRP A 275 3.43 2.75 15.98
CA TRP A 275 2.44 2.23 15.01
C TRP A 275 2.84 0.84 14.52
N VAL A 276 1.86 0.05 14.13
CA VAL A 276 2.14 -1.28 13.57
C VAL A 276 1.46 -1.46 12.23
N GLN A 277 2.22 -1.95 11.27
CA GLN A 277 1.78 -2.30 9.92
C GLN A 277 1.96 -3.81 9.75
N PRO A 278 0.88 -4.60 9.96
CA PRO A 278 1.00 -6.07 10.09
C PRO A 278 1.38 -6.80 8.82
N THR A 279 0.93 -6.33 7.65
CA THR A 279 1.08 -6.99 6.35
C THR A 279 0.74 -8.48 6.38
N LEU A 280 -0.38 -8.83 7.01
CA LEU A 280 -0.80 -10.22 7.18
C LEU A 280 -1.00 -10.95 5.86
N SER A 281 -1.41 -10.20 4.82
CA SER A 281 -1.61 -10.75 3.47
C SER A 281 -0.34 -11.37 2.89
N VAL A 282 0.84 -10.77 3.12
CA VAL A 282 2.13 -11.32 2.66
C VAL A 282 2.33 -12.71 3.21
N PHE A 283 2.23 -12.86 4.54
CA PHE A 283 2.50 -14.13 5.18
C PHE A 283 1.46 -15.19 4.81
N ARG A 284 0.19 -14.78 4.68
CA ARG A 284 -0.87 -15.67 4.18
C ARG A 284 -0.57 -16.14 2.76
N GLN A 285 -0.07 -15.26 1.88
CA GLN A 285 0.30 -15.64 0.52
C GLN A 285 1.57 -16.48 0.47
N ILE A 286 2.52 -16.32 1.41
CA ILE A 286 3.65 -17.26 1.54
C ILE A 286 3.12 -18.67 1.81
N VAL A 287 2.22 -18.84 2.77
CA VAL A 287 1.60 -20.14 3.07
C VAL A 287 0.86 -20.68 1.85
N ASN A 288 0.04 -19.86 1.20
CA ASN A 288 -0.77 -20.27 0.06
C ASN A 288 0.08 -20.71 -1.14
N GLN A 289 1.17 -19.97 -1.48
CA GLN A 289 2.01 -20.33 -2.62
C GLN A 289 2.81 -21.62 -2.39
N ILE A 290 3.17 -21.92 -1.12
CA ILE A 290 3.82 -23.19 -0.77
C ILE A 290 2.81 -24.35 -0.89
N ALA A 291 1.54 -24.10 -0.52
CA ALA A 291 0.47 -25.09 -0.63
C ALA A 291 0.07 -25.34 -2.08
N ASP A 292 -0.15 -24.29 -2.86
CA ASP A 292 -0.55 -24.35 -4.27
C ASP A 292 -0.18 -23.05 -5.00
N PHE A 293 1.03 -23.02 -5.57
CA PHE A 293 1.53 -21.86 -6.31
C PHE A 293 0.70 -21.57 -7.57
N HIS A 294 0.26 -22.61 -8.26
CA HIS A 294 -0.46 -22.44 -9.53
C HIS A 294 -1.81 -21.75 -9.35
N SER A 295 -2.54 -22.07 -8.29
CA SER A 295 -3.82 -21.38 -8.02
C SER A 295 -3.68 -19.87 -7.88
N LEU A 296 -2.51 -19.39 -7.41
CA LEU A 296 -2.24 -17.98 -7.25
C LEU A 296 -1.78 -17.29 -8.54
N THR A 297 -1.04 -17.99 -9.39
CA THR A 297 -0.58 -17.46 -10.68
C THR A 297 -1.64 -17.54 -11.77
N ASP A 298 -2.64 -18.41 -11.62
CA ASP A 298 -3.77 -18.55 -12.56
C ASP A 298 -4.91 -17.55 -12.29
N ARG A 299 -4.78 -16.71 -11.25
CA ARG A 299 -5.79 -15.69 -10.93
C ARG A 299 -6.00 -14.73 -12.12
N PRO A 300 -7.25 -14.34 -12.41
CA PRO A 300 -7.57 -13.48 -13.55
C PRO A 300 -6.80 -12.13 -13.57
N GLU A 301 -6.52 -11.56 -12.40
CA GLU A 301 -5.83 -10.29 -12.25
C GLU A 301 -4.33 -10.35 -12.62
N MET A 302 -3.70 -11.54 -12.57
CA MET A 302 -2.31 -11.73 -12.99
C MET A 302 -2.06 -11.26 -14.43
N ARG A 303 -3.08 -11.31 -15.28
CA ARG A 303 -3.02 -10.83 -16.67
C ARG A 303 -2.69 -9.33 -16.82
N TYR A 304 -2.86 -8.55 -15.77
CA TYR A 304 -2.59 -7.12 -15.77
C TYR A 304 -1.17 -6.78 -15.33
N MET A 305 -0.45 -7.75 -14.75
CA MET A 305 0.94 -7.55 -14.35
C MET A 305 1.86 -7.52 -15.57
N PRO A 306 2.76 -6.54 -15.64
CA PRO A 306 3.79 -6.56 -16.68
C PRO A 306 4.66 -7.82 -16.53
N PRO A 307 4.85 -8.64 -17.60
CA PRO A 307 5.59 -9.90 -17.49
C PRO A 307 7.00 -9.74 -16.92
N ALA A 308 7.67 -8.62 -17.24
CA ALA A 308 9.00 -8.32 -16.72
C ALA A 308 9.03 -8.12 -15.21
N SER A 309 7.93 -7.63 -14.59
CA SER A 309 7.84 -7.36 -13.15
C SER A 309 7.68 -8.60 -12.30
N ILE A 310 7.21 -9.71 -12.87
CA ILE A 310 6.85 -10.93 -12.14
C ILE A 310 7.76 -12.12 -12.44
N THR A 311 8.84 -11.92 -13.20
CA THR A 311 9.75 -13.03 -13.57
C THR A 311 10.36 -13.70 -12.34
N ASP A 312 10.61 -12.91 -11.27
CA ASP A 312 11.22 -13.39 -10.03
C ASP A 312 10.20 -14.12 -9.13
N TRP A 313 8.91 -14.08 -9.48
CA TRP A 313 7.87 -14.78 -8.74
C TRP A 313 7.84 -16.28 -9.01
N TYR A 314 8.50 -16.72 -10.09
CA TYR A 314 8.49 -18.12 -10.52
C TYR A 314 9.73 -18.87 -10.05
N PRO A 315 9.62 -20.21 -9.85
CA PRO A 315 10.80 -21.05 -9.63
C PRO A 315 11.80 -20.95 -10.80
N PRO A 316 13.10 -21.05 -10.56
CA PRO A 316 13.75 -21.28 -9.26
C PRO A 316 14.10 -20.00 -8.49
N ILE A 317 13.66 -18.82 -8.94
CA ILE A 317 14.06 -17.52 -8.39
C ILE A 317 13.25 -17.16 -7.14
N ASN A 318 11.98 -17.55 -7.08
CA ASN A 318 11.08 -17.26 -5.95
C ASN A 318 11.71 -17.70 -4.61
N PRO A 319 12.03 -16.77 -3.69
CA PRO A 319 12.74 -17.10 -2.46
C PRO A 319 11.92 -18.00 -1.53
N TYR A 320 10.60 -17.87 -1.56
CA TYR A 320 9.72 -18.65 -0.69
C TYR A 320 9.66 -20.12 -1.12
N LEU A 321 9.45 -20.37 -2.41
CA LEU A 321 9.42 -21.73 -2.97
C LEU A 321 10.82 -22.41 -2.97
N ARG A 322 11.88 -21.63 -2.88
CA ARG A 322 13.24 -22.13 -2.74
C ARG A 322 13.56 -22.57 -1.30
N ASN A 323 13.02 -21.81 -0.32
CA ASN A 323 13.37 -21.98 1.08
C ASN A 323 12.42 -22.89 1.85
N TRP A 324 11.15 -23.03 1.38
CA TRP A 324 10.10 -23.80 2.03
C TRP A 324 9.42 -24.77 1.09
N THR A 325 8.88 -25.85 1.68
CA THR A 325 8.16 -26.92 1.01
C THR A 325 6.82 -27.17 1.71
N VAL A 326 5.97 -28.01 1.16
CA VAL A 326 4.71 -28.43 1.79
C VAL A 326 4.89 -29.09 3.17
N ARG A 327 6.09 -29.57 3.50
CA ARG A 327 6.41 -30.12 4.82
C ARG A 327 6.49 -29.05 5.91
N ASP A 328 6.77 -27.81 5.52
CA ASP A 328 6.91 -26.67 6.43
C ASP A 328 5.58 -25.98 6.72
N LEU A 329 4.50 -26.35 6.00
CA LEU A 329 3.17 -25.74 6.16
C LEU A 329 2.62 -25.78 7.60
N PRO A 330 2.78 -26.86 8.41
CA PRO A 330 2.32 -26.86 9.80
C PRO A 330 2.98 -25.75 10.63
N GLU A 331 4.30 -25.57 10.50
CA GLU A 331 5.02 -24.51 11.22
C GLU A 331 4.63 -23.10 10.74
N LEU A 332 4.58 -22.90 9.43
CA LEU A 332 4.19 -21.62 8.85
C LEU A 332 2.76 -21.22 9.24
N ASN A 333 1.82 -22.18 9.30
CA ASN A 333 0.47 -21.92 9.79
C ASN A 333 0.45 -21.61 11.29
N ALA A 334 1.30 -22.23 12.11
CA ALA A 334 1.44 -21.90 13.52
C ALA A 334 1.95 -20.47 13.72
N GLN A 335 3.00 -20.08 12.99
CA GLN A 335 3.52 -18.72 12.96
C GLN A 335 2.44 -17.71 12.56
N TYR A 336 1.72 -17.98 11.48
CA TYR A 336 0.63 -17.13 11.01
C TYR A 336 -0.50 -16.99 12.06
N SER A 337 -0.83 -18.06 12.76
CA SER A 337 -1.80 -18.03 13.87
C SER A 337 -1.35 -17.09 15.00
N ILE A 338 -0.07 -17.10 15.37
CA ILE A 338 0.48 -16.17 16.38
C ILE A 338 0.39 -14.72 15.88
N MET A 339 0.72 -14.45 14.62
CA MET A 339 0.61 -13.10 14.04
C MET A 339 -0.83 -12.57 14.08
N ARG A 340 -1.84 -13.40 13.76
CA ARG A 340 -3.24 -13.01 13.87
C ARG A 340 -3.65 -12.71 15.31
N ARG A 341 -3.22 -13.52 16.29
CA ARG A 341 -3.44 -13.27 17.72
C ARG A 341 -2.76 -11.97 18.18
N LEU A 342 -1.53 -11.72 17.70
CA LEU A 342 -0.81 -10.47 17.95
C LEU A 342 -1.60 -9.25 17.44
N VAL A 343 -2.08 -9.27 16.19
CA VAL A 343 -2.84 -8.16 15.61
C VAL A 343 -4.10 -7.87 16.44
N ARG A 344 -4.81 -8.90 16.88
CA ARG A 344 -5.94 -8.74 17.82
C ARG A 344 -5.51 -8.11 19.13
N GLY A 345 -4.43 -8.59 19.73
CA GLY A 345 -3.90 -8.04 20.98
C GLY A 345 -3.46 -6.57 20.85
N LEU A 346 -2.82 -6.22 19.74
CA LEU A 346 -2.44 -4.83 19.43
C LEU A 346 -3.68 -3.93 19.33
N ARG A 347 -4.72 -4.37 18.59
CA ARG A 347 -6.02 -3.67 18.52
C ARG A 347 -6.62 -3.49 19.90
N ASP A 348 -6.70 -4.55 20.71
CA ASP A 348 -7.29 -4.52 22.06
C ASP A 348 -6.51 -3.61 23.02
N ALA A 349 -5.20 -3.46 22.81
CA ALA A 349 -4.36 -2.53 23.56
C ALA A 349 -4.40 -1.07 23.03
N GLY A 350 -5.16 -0.81 21.97
CA GLY A 350 -5.29 0.52 21.36
C GLY A 350 -4.09 0.95 20.51
N VAL A 351 -3.26 0.02 20.06
CA VAL A 351 -2.15 0.31 19.12
C VAL A 351 -2.74 0.70 17.78
N PRO A 352 -2.37 1.85 17.21
CA PRO A 352 -2.86 2.24 15.90
C PRO A 352 -2.25 1.35 14.80
N LEU A 353 -3.12 0.73 13.99
CA LEU A 353 -2.75 -0.17 12.91
C LEU A 353 -2.82 0.53 11.55
N LEU A 354 -1.94 0.13 10.64
CA LEU A 354 -1.87 0.60 9.25
C LEU A 354 -2.00 -0.60 8.31
N ALA A 355 -2.81 -0.47 7.26
CA ALA A 355 -2.87 -1.46 6.19
C ALA A 355 -1.71 -1.23 5.20
N GLY A 356 -1.00 -2.29 4.86
CA GLY A 356 0.08 -2.29 3.88
C GLY A 356 0.21 -3.66 3.25
N THR A 357 0.49 -3.72 1.97
CA THR A 357 0.44 -4.98 1.22
C THR A 357 1.80 -5.61 0.96
N ASP A 358 2.88 -4.83 1.09
CA ASP A 358 4.23 -5.26 0.67
C ASP A 358 4.21 -5.81 -0.77
N ASP A 359 3.47 -5.13 -1.63
CA ASP A 359 3.28 -5.54 -3.01
C ASP A 359 4.62 -5.59 -3.77
N MET A 360 4.60 -6.28 -4.90
CA MET A 360 5.75 -6.69 -5.69
C MET A 360 6.58 -7.82 -5.06
N VAL A 361 6.37 -8.23 -3.79
CA VAL A 361 6.84 -9.57 -3.39
C VAL A 361 6.01 -10.65 -4.11
N PRO A 362 6.53 -11.89 -4.30
CA PRO A 362 5.82 -12.92 -5.07
C PRO A 362 4.35 -13.06 -4.69
N VAL A 363 3.49 -13.00 -5.71
CA VAL A 363 2.02 -13.10 -5.71
C VAL A 363 1.24 -11.99 -5.01
N GLN A 364 1.92 -10.92 -4.55
CA GLN A 364 1.30 -9.70 -4.05
C GLN A 364 1.14 -8.70 -5.20
N LEU A 365 -0.11 -8.53 -5.66
CA LEU A 365 -0.42 -7.66 -6.80
C LEU A 365 -0.78 -6.26 -6.34
N PRO A 366 -0.16 -5.22 -6.91
CA PRO A 366 -0.48 -3.82 -6.60
C PRO A 366 -1.98 -3.53 -6.66
N GLY A 367 -2.50 -2.93 -5.62
CA GLY A 367 -3.92 -2.62 -5.46
C GLY A 367 -4.80 -3.82 -5.11
N TYR A 368 -4.68 -4.94 -5.81
CA TYR A 368 -5.48 -6.16 -5.53
C TYR A 368 -5.16 -6.75 -4.15
N SER A 369 -3.89 -6.70 -3.73
CA SER A 369 -3.47 -7.24 -2.43
C SER A 369 -4.01 -6.44 -1.25
N MET A 370 -4.48 -5.20 -1.44
CA MET A 370 -5.16 -4.43 -0.41
C MET A 370 -6.44 -5.12 0.07
N ARG A 371 -7.18 -5.77 -0.85
CA ARG A 371 -8.34 -6.60 -0.46
C ARG A 371 -7.91 -7.71 0.50
N ASN A 372 -6.86 -8.45 0.12
CA ASN A 372 -6.36 -9.53 0.96
C ASN A 372 -5.94 -9.02 2.35
N GLU A 373 -5.26 -7.86 2.42
CA GLU A 373 -4.84 -7.29 3.71
C GLU A 373 -6.04 -6.92 4.59
N LEU A 374 -7.04 -6.23 4.06
CA LEU A 374 -8.22 -5.86 4.83
C LEU A 374 -9.04 -7.07 5.27
N GLU A 375 -9.15 -8.10 4.44
CA GLU A 375 -9.75 -9.40 4.80
C GLU A 375 -8.98 -10.04 5.97
N GLN A 376 -7.64 -10.09 5.89
CA GLN A 376 -6.81 -10.70 6.93
C GLN A 376 -6.85 -9.91 8.25
N LEU A 377 -6.92 -8.59 8.20
CA LEU A 377 -7.12 -7.75 9.38
C LEU A 377 -8.50 -8.03 10.02
N ASN A 378 -9.55 -8.14 9.23
CA ASN A 378 -10.89 -8.48 9.70
C ASN A 378 -10.94 -9.89 10.31
N GLU A 379 -10.36 -10.90 9.64
CA GLU A 379 -10.23 -12.26 10.17
C GLU A 379 -9.38 -12.32 11.45
N ALA A 380 -8.41 -11.42 11.63
CA ALA A 380 -7.63 -11.30 12.86
C ALA A 380 -8.44 -10.71 14.02
N GLY A 381 -9.63 -10.14 13.73
CA GLY A 381 -10.60 -9.68 14.73
C GLY A 381 -10.88 -8.18 14.71
N LEU A 382 -10.34 -7.42 13.75
CA LEU A 382 -10.77 -6.03 13.54
C LEU A 382 -12.20 -6.03 13.00
N THR A 383 -13.01 -5.04 13.39
CA THR A 383 -14.29 -4.79 12.72
C THR A 383 -14.03 -4.27 11.28
N PRO A 384 -15.01 -4.36 10.37
CA PRO A 384 -14.86 -3.74 9.05
C PRO A 384 -14.50 -2.25 9.10
N PHE A 385 -15.04 -1.51 10.09
CA PHE A 385 -14.71 -0.12 10.32
C PHE A 385 -13.22 0.06 10.72
N GLU A 386 -12.72 -0.74 11.67
CA GLU A 386 -11.33 -0.70 12.13
C GLU A 386 -10.35 -1.07 10.99
N ALA A 387 -10.71 -2.06 10.17
CA ALA A 387 -9.92 -2.43 8.98
C ALA A 387 -9.88 -1.27 7.96
N LEU A 388 -11.02 -0.62 7.68
CA LEU A 388 -11.06 0.58 6.83
C LEU A 388 -10.29 1.75 7.46
N GLN A 389 -10.33 1.92 8.78
CA GLN A 389 -9.50 2.95 9.44
C GLN A 389 -8.01 2.72 9.19
N ALA A 390 -7.56 1.47 9.22
CA ALA A 390 -6.16 1.12 8.93
C ALA A 390 -5.74 1.48 7.49
N ALA A 391 -6.70 1.61 6.56
CA ALA A 391 -6.45 1.97 5.16
C ALA A 391 -6.91 3.40 4.80
N THR A 392 -7.39 4.22 5.73
CA THR A 392 -7.92 5.56 5.43
C THR A 392 -7.47 6.62 6.44
N SER A 393 -8.18 6.75 7.58
CA SER A 393 -7.93 7.81 8.57
C SER A 393 -6.65 7.59 9.38
N ASN A 394 -6.27 6.35 9.67
CA ASN A 394 -5.01 6.05 10.36
C ASN A 394 -3.79 6.43 9.50
N PRO A 395 -3.69 6.02 8.20
CA PRO A 395 -2.63 6.51 7.33
C PRO A 395 -2.56 8.04 7.26
N ALA A 396 -3.69 8.74 7.16
CA ALA A 396 -3.70 10.20 7.16
C ALA A 396 -3.10 10.80 8.43
N ARG A 397 -3.39 10.19 9.60
CA ARG A 397 -2.76 10.59 10.89
C ARG A 397 -1.27 10.28 10.90
N PHE A 398 -0.88 9.09 10.47
CA PHE A 398 0.53 8.69 10.41
C PHE A 398 1.33 9.55 9.42
N LEU A 399 0.77 9.89 8.27
CA LEU A 399 1.43 10.70 7.24
C LEU A 399 1.39 12.21 7.54
N GLY A 400 0.69 12.64 8.60
CA GLY A 400 0.53 14.07 8.92
C GLY A 400 -0.34 14.82 7.91
N SER A 401 -1.24 14.11 7.22
CA SER A 401 -2.10 14.66 6.16
C SER A 401 -3.58 14.78 6.55
N THR A 402 -3.90 14.76 7.84
CA THR A 402 -5.28 14.81 8.35
C THR A 402 -6.07 16.01 7.86
N ASP A 403 -5.43 17.13 7.63
CA ASP A 403 -6.12 18.33 7.10
C ASP A 403 -6.57 18.16 5.65
N ASN A 404 -5.99 17.22 4.92
CA ASN A 404 -6.23 17.01 3.50
C ASN A 404 -6.84 15.66 3.13
N ALA A 405 -6.75 14.61 3.96
CA ALA A 405 -7.10 13.25 3.57
C ALA A 405 -7.73 12.43 4.72
N GLY A 406 -8.09 11.20 4.42
CA GLY A 406 -8.50 10.16 5.36
C GLY A 406 -9.96 10.17 5.79
N THR A 407 -10.74 11.21 5.46
CA THR A 407 -12.16 11.32 5.82
C THR A 407 -12.96 12.04 4.74
N VAL A 408 -14.27 11.73 4.62
CA VAL A 408 -15.20 12.44 3.72
C VAL A 408 -15.80 13.62 4.49
N VAL A 409 -15.06 14.74 4.52
CA VAL A 409 -15.44 15.97 5.22
C VAL A 409 -15.08 17.17 4.35
N ALA A 410 -15.90 18.25 4.43
CA ALA A 410 -15.65 19.48 3.70
C ALA A 410 -14.22 20.03 3.96
N GLY A 411 -13.59 20.57 2.93
CA GLY A 411 -12.21 21.08 2.94
C GLY A 411 -11.16 20.05 2.54
N LYS A 412 -11.43 18.75 2.62
CA LYS A 412 -10.49 17.68 2.25
C LYS A 412 -10.30 17.54 0.74
N THR A 413 -9.16 17.01 0.33
CA THR A 413 -8.93 16.59 -1.05
C THR A 413 -9.96 15.52 -1.41
N ALA A 414 -10.55 15.62 -2.59
CA ALA A 414 -11.53 14.66 -3.07
C ALA A 414 -10.85 13.44 -3.70
N ASP A 415 -10.27 12.61 -2.82
CA ASP A 415 -9.80 11.26 -3.10
C ASP A 415 -10.84 10.32 -2.48
N LEU A 416 -11.72 9.73 -3.32
CA LEU A 416 -12.93 9.04 -2.89
C LEU A 416 -13.16 7.77 -3.68
N VAL A 417 -13.83 6.78 -3.07
CA VAL A 417 -14.29 5.56 -3.76
C VAL A 417 -15.80 5.44 -3.59
N LEU A 418 -16.52 5.26 -4.70
CA LEU A 418 -17.94 4.95 -4.72
C LEU A 418 -18.13 3.44 -4.83
N LEU A 419 -18.95 2.87 -3.94
CA LEU A 419 -19.13 1.42 -3.75
C LEU A 419 -20.58 1.02 -3.98
N ASP A 420 -20.81 -0.21 -4.47
CA ASP A 420 -22.13 -0.81 -4.66
C ASP A 420 -22.81 -1.26 -3.37
N ALA A 421 -22.04 -1.56 -2.32
CA ALA A 421 -22.53 -2.17 -1.10
C ALA A 421 -21.85 -1.60 0.14
N ASN A 422 -22.49 -1.80 1.31
CA ASN A 422 -22.02 -1.26 2.58
C ASN A 422 -20.71 -1.96 3.03
N PRO A 423 -19.57 -1.24 3.09
CA PRO A 423 -18.30 -1.83 3.52
C PRO A 423 -18.23 -2.08 5.03
N LEU A 424 -19.20 -1.57 5.82
CA LEU A 424 -19.28 -1.85 7.26
C LEU A 424 -20.04 -3.16 7.56
N ASP A 425 -20.82 -3.69 6.60
CA ASP A 425 -21.48 -4.99 6.75
C ASP A 425 -20.53 -6.15 6.39
N ASP A 426 -19.69 -5.94 5.37
CA ASP A 426 -18.65 -6.87 4.91
C ASP A 426 -17.50 -6.05 4.33
N ILE A 427 -16.28 -6.25 4.84
CA ILE A 427 -15.09 -5.54 4.39
C ILE A 427 -14.80 -5.73 2.89
N ASN A 428 -15.21 -6.85 2.32
CA ASN A 428 -15.08 -7.14 0.88
C ASN A 428 -15.87 -6.18 0.00
N ASN A 429 -16.91 -5.55 0.54
CA ASN A 429 -17.69 -4.54 -0.17
C ASN A 429 -16.88 -3.27 -0.48
N ALA A 430 -15.75 -3.03 0.22
CA ALA A 430 -14.82 -1.94 -0.09
C ALA A 430 -14.16 -2.07 -1.48
N PHE A 431 -14.25 -3.25 -2.10
CA PHE A 431 -13.70 -3.55 -3.43
C PHE A 431 -14.77 -3.80 -4.50
N ARG A 432 -16.04 -3.54 -4.15
CA ARG A 432 -17.16 -3.51 -5.10
C ARG A 432 -17.40 -2.07 -5.56
N GLN A 433 -16.43 -1.54 -6.29
CA GLN A 433 -16.41 -0.14 -6.65
C GLN A 433 -17.12 0.14 -7.98
N ASP A 434 -17.84 1.27 -8.03
CA ASP A 434 -18.41 1.87 -9.23
C ASP A 434 -17.46 2.83 -9.91
N GLY A 435 -16.49 3.32 -9.14
CA GLY A 435 -15.45 4.21 -9.63
C GLY A 435 -14.66 4.89 -8.51
N VAL A 436 -13.63 5.58 -8.94
CA VAL A 436 -12.66 6.26 -8.06
C VAL A 436 -12.59 7.73 -8.44
N MET A 437 -12.58 8.60 -7.46
CA MET A 437 -12.23 9.99 -7.62
C MET A 437 -10.81 10.23 -7.07
N LEU A 438 -9.96 10.81 -7.90
CA LEU A 438 -8.59 11.16 -7.56
C LEU A 438 -8.41 12.66 -7.75
N ARG A 439 -8.12 13.38 -6.68
CA ARG A 439 -7.97 14.85 -6.71
C ARG A 439 -9.12 15.56 -7.42
N GLY A 440 -10.37 15.10 -7.15
CA GLY A 440 -11.59 15.64 -7.75
C GLY A 440 -11.89 15.18 -9.19
N ARG A 441 -11.02 14.38 -9.80
CA ARG A 441 -11.24 13.78 -11.13
C ARG A 441 -11.95 12.44 -10.99
N TRP A 442 -13.11 12.30 -11.59
CA TRP A 442 -13.88 11.07 -11.53
C TRP A 442 -13.49 10.07 -12.60
N PHE A 443 -13.24 8.84 -12.21
CA PHE A 443 -12.94 7.70 -13.05
C PHE A 443 -13.96 6.58 -12.78
N PRO A 444 -15.02 6.45 -13.63
CA PRO A 444 -15.92 5.30 -13.54
C PRO A 444 -15.15 3.98 -13.69
N GLU A 445 -15.60 2.92 -13.00
CA GLU A 445 -14.95 1.60 -13.06
C GLU A 445 -14.72 1.13 -14.51
N ALA A 446 -15.72 1.28 -15.38
CA ALA A 446 -15.60 0.90 -16.78
C ALA A 446 -14.45 1.62 -17.54
N VAL A 447 -14.06 2.83 -17.10
CA VAL A 447 -12.91 3.56 -17.66
C VAL A 447 -11.60 2.95 -17.15
N LEU A 448 -11.54 2.68 -15.85
CA LEU A 448 -10.36 2.04 -15.23
C LEU A 448 -10.11 0.65 -15.81
N GLN A 449 -11.12 -0.18 -15.92
CA GLN A 449 -11.02 -1.53 -16.51
C GLN A 449 -10.61 -1.51 -17.99
N ARG A 450 -11.10 -0.54 -18.77
CA ARG A 450 -10.64 -0.35 -20.16
C ARG A 450 -9.15 0.01 -20.21
N ALA A 451 -8.69 0.91 -19.32
CA ALA A 451 -7.30 1.31 -19.25
C ALA A 451 -6.38 0.11 -18.95
N LEU A 452 -6.76 -0.75 -17.99
CA LEU A 452 -6.03 -1.99 -17.67
C LEU A 452 -6.02 -2.97 -18.85
N THR A 453 -7.15 -3.12 -19.56
CA THR A 453 -7.25 -4.01 -20.71
C THR A 453 -6.41 -3.54 -21.90
N GLN A 454 -6.33 -2.25 -22.13
CA GLN A 454 -5.48 -1.67 -23.21
C GLN A 454 -4.00 -1.85 -22.87
N GLN A 455 -3.60 -1.64 -21.63
CA GLN A 455 -2.26 -1.86 -21.13
C GLN A 455 -1.77 -3.29 -21.45
N ARG A 456 -2.61 -4.31 -21.20
CA ARG A 456 -2.30 -5.71 -21.51
C ARG A 456 -1.96 -5.93 -22.98
N LYS A 457 -2.64 -5.29 -23.93
CA LYS A 457 -2.42 -5.47 -25.37
C LYS A 457 -1.06 -4.97 -25.82
N HIS A 458 -0.52 -3.96 -25.14
CA HIS A 458 0.80 -3.40 -25.44
C HIS A 458 1.96 -4.18 -24.78
N ALA A 459 1.66 -4.91 -23.70
CA ALA A 459 2.64 -5.73 -22.98
C ALA A 459 2.90 -7.11 -23.62
N THR A 460 2.09 -7.54 -24.61
CA THR A 460 2.32 -8.81 -25.31
C THR A 460 3.44 -8.59 -26.33
N PRO A 461 4.63 -9.23 -26.20
CA PRO A 461 5.65 -9.17 -27.23
C PRO A 461 5.06 -9.74 -28.52
N GLY A 462 5.28 -9.04 -29.63
CA GLY A 462 4.96 -9.61 -30.93
C GLY A 462 5.61 -10.99 -31.03
N THR A 463 4.81 -11.99 -31.34
CA THR A 463 5.28 -13.35 -31.61
C THR A 463 6.37 -13.32 -32.66
N HIS A 464 7.64 -13.30 -32.24
CA HIS A 464 8.72 -13.68 -33.12
C HIS A 464 8.58 -15.18 -33.35
N SER A 465 8.00 -15.55 -34.52
CA SER A 465 8.10 -16.91 -35.03
C SER A 465 9.58 -17.23 -35.14
N PRO A 466 10.06 -18.34 -34.62
CA PRO A 466 11.40 -18.79 -34.90
C PRO A 466 11.45 -19.20 -36.37
N SER A 467 12.29 -18.53 -37.12
CA SER A 467 12.73 -18.93 -38.47
C SER A 467 13.81 -20.00 -38.39
#